data_a7445e90cff0f4c93e29acde6640dbd5
#
_entry.id   a7445e90cff0f4c93e29acde6640dbd5
#
_cell.length_a   1.000
_cell.length_b   1.000
_cell.length_c   1.000
_cell.angle_alpha   90.00
_cell.angle_beta   90.00
_cell.angle_gamma   90.00
#
_symmetry.space_group_name_H-M   'P 1'
#
loop_
_entity.id
_entity.type
_entity.pdbx_description
1 polymer ?
#
loop_
_entity_poly.entity_id
_entity_poly.type
_entity_poly.pdbx_seq_one_letter_code
_entity_poly.pdbx_strand_id
1 'polypeptide(L)'
;MASTAREIMTGGVECIGEDETVLDAAKKMAELGVGALPICGNDERLKGMLTDRDIVVKVLAAGGDAATTTAGSLGQGEVVTIGADDSIDELCRTMSKHEVKRLPVIDNQKLVGVVSESDLAAHATPEQVVKVVRGVYGDD
;
A
#
# COMPACT_ATOMS: atom_id res chain seq x y z
N MET A 1 6.57 -9.79 -21.74
CA MET A 1 5.79 -10.11 -20.54
C MET A 1 6.46 -9.56 -19.30
N ALA A 2 5.68 -8.97 -18.43
CA ALA A 2 6.20 -8.49 -17.15
C ALA A 2 6.60 -9.68 -16.28
N SER A 3 7.74 -9.59 -15.61
CA SER A 3 8.26 -10.68 -14.79
C SER A 3 8.61 -10.24 -13.36
N THR A 4 8.74 -8.95 -13.13
CA THR A 4 9.14 -8.42 -11.82
C THR A 4 8.17 -7.37 -11.30
N ALA A 5 8.24 -7.11 -9.98
CA ALA A 5 7.43 -6.07 -9.35
C ALA A 5 7.67 -4.70 -9.99
N ARG A 6 8.92 -4.38 -10.29
CA ARG A 6 9.31 -3.11 -10.94
C ARG A 6 8.54 -2.88 -12.24
N GLU A 7 8.33 -3.93 -13.02
CA GLU A 7 7.71 -3.82 -14.33
C GLU A 7 6.22 -3.53 -14.29
N ILE A 8 5.55 -3.89 -13.17
CA ILE A 8 4.10 -3.72 -13.07
C ILE A 8 3.68 -2.66 -12.06
N MET A 9 4.61 -2.18 -11.22
CA MET A 9 4.29 -1.19 -10.18
C MET A 9 3.87 0.15 -10.77
N THR A 10 3.12 0.92 -9.97
CA THR A 10 2.91 2.33 -10.22
C THR A 10 4.09 3.06 -9.56
N GLY A 11 4.91 3.71 -10.36
CA GLY A 11 6.08 4.45 -9.89
C GLY A 11 5.74 5.87 -9.50
N GLY A 12 6.70 6.58 -8.91
CA GLY A 12 6.56 7.98 -8.57
C GLY A 12 5.46 8.26 -7.56
N VAL A 13 5.19 7.30 -6.68
CA VAL A 13 4.13 7.46 -5.67
C VAL A 13 4.52 8.53 -4.64
N GLU A 14 3.53 9.31 -4.23
CA GLU A 14 3.73 10.31 -3.19
C GLU A 14 3.46 9.70 -1.82
N CYS A 15 4.30 10.05 -0.86
CA CYS A 15 4.11 9.67 0.54
C CYS A 15 3.31 10.73 1.28
N ILE A 16 2.71 10.32 2.38
CA ILE A 16 2.28 11.25 3.43
C ILE A 16 3.34 11.19 4.53
N GLY A 17 3.75 12.33 5.07
CA GLY A 17 4.70 12.37 6.16
C GLY A 17 4.07 11.83 7.44
N GLU A 18 4.86 11.17 8.28
CA GLU A 18 4.32 10.58 9.52
C GLU A 18 3.74 11.62 10.46
N ASP A 19 4.23 12.86 10.39
CA ASP A 19 3.75 13.96 11.23
C ASP A 19 2.64 14.78 10.60
N GLU A 20 2.29 14.51 9.35
CA GLU A 20 1.15 15.15 8.70
C GLU A 20 -0.15 14.55 9.21
N THR A 21 -1.24 15.30 9.08
CA THR A 21 -2.54 14.85 9.62
C THR A 21 -3.23 13.86 8.67
N VAL A 22 -4.15 13.10 9.26
CA VAL A 22 -5.02 12.21 8.50
C VAL A 22 -5.89 13.02 7.52
N LEU A 23 -6.27 14.26 7.90
CA LEU A 23 -7.02 15.14 7.00
C LEU A 23 -6.19 15.49 5.76
N ASP A 24 -4.91 15.81 5.93
CA ASP A 24 -4.01 16.07 4.81
C ASP A 24 -3.88 14.84 3.91
N ALA A 25 -3.81 13.65 4.52
CA ALA A 25 -3.76 12.40 3.78
C ALA A 25 -5.02 12.18 2.97
N ALA A 26 -6.20 12.45 3.57
CA ALA A 26 -7.48 12.30 2.88
C ALA A 26 -7.57 13.24 1.67
N LYS A 27 -7.11 14.48 1.83
CA LYS A 27 -7.08 15.44 0.73
C LYS A 27 -6.15 14.98 -0.39
N LYS A 28 -4.99 14.45 -0.04
CA LYS A 28 -4.04 13.92 -1.01
C LYS A 28 -4.62 12.72 -1.76
N MET A 29 -5.30 11.80 -1.05
CA MET A 29 -5.98 10.68 -1.67
C MET A 29 -7.03 11.12 -2.68
N ALA A 30 -7.83 12.13 -2.32
CA ALA A 30 -8.85 12.68 -3.20
C ALA A 30 -8.23 13.33 -4.43
N GLU A 31 -7.17 14.11 -4.24
CA GLU A 31 -6.47 14.80 -5.31
C GLU A 31 -5.83 13.82 -6.30
N LEU A 32 -5.19 12.76 -5.78
CA LEU A 32 -4.51 11.76 -6.60
C LEU A 32 -5.43 10.64 -7.11
N GLY A 33 -6.65 10.55 -6.58
CA GLY A 33 -7.58 9.49 -6.96
C GLY A 33 -7.14 8.12 -6.49
N VAL A 34 -6.52 8.03 -5.31
CA VAL A 34 -6.01 6.76 -4.77
C VAL A 34 -6.65 6.45 -3.41
N GLY A 35 -6.67 5.18 -3.05
CA GLY A 35 -7.23 4.71 -1.79
C GLY A 35 -6.19 4.39 -0.73
N ALA A 36 -4.91 4.65 -1.01
CA ALA A 36 -3.83 4.38 -0.07
C ALA A 36 -2.65 5.28 -0.35
N LEU A 37 -1.88 5.59 0.70
CA LEU A 37 -0.65 6.34 0.61
C LEU A 37 0.41 5.68 1.49
N PRO A 38 1.65 5.55 1.01
CA PRO A 38 2.75 5.19 1.89
C PRO A 38 2.97 6.28 2.93
N ILE A 39 3.29 5.88 4.14
CA ILE A 39 3.67 6.82 5.22
C ILE A 39 5.18 6.81 5.28
N CYS A 40 5.80 7.97 5.10
CA CYS A 40 7.25 8.11 5.13
C CYS A 40 7.69 8.99 6.30
N GLY A 41 8.81 8.62 6.91
CA GLY A 41 9.39 9.41 7.99
C GLY A 41 10.25 10.54 7.46
N ASN A 42 10.75 11.35 8.37
CA ASN A 42 11.66 12.45 8.05
C ASN A 42 13.00 11.94 7.51
N ASP A 43 13.32 10.68 7.75
CA ASP A 43 14.51 10.01 7.22
C ASP A 43 14.27 9.40 5.82
N GLU A 44 13.12 9.70 5.22
CA GLU A 44 12.68 9.19 3.92
C GLU A 44 12.42 7.68 3.88
N ARG A 45 12.36 7.04 5.05
CA ARG A 45 12.07 5.61 5.13
C ARG A 45 10.58 5.37 5.26
N LEU A 46 10.16 4.26 4.65
CA LEU A 46 8.78 3.81 4.74
C LEU A 46 8.45 3.40 6.17
N LYS A 47 7.37 3.96 6.72
CA LYS A 47 6.92 3.68 8.09
C LYS A 47 5.62 2.89 8.14
N GLY A 48 4.86 2.88 7.05
CA GLY A 48 3.59 2.16 7.00
C GLY A 48 2.82 2.49 5.75
N MET A 49 1.60 1.97 5.70
CA MET A 49 0.63 2.29 4.66
C MET A 49 -0.62 2.81 5.33
N LEU A 50 -1.17 3.89 4.81
CA LEU A 50 -2.44 4.45 5.27
C LEU A 50 -3.48 4.26 4.17
N THR A 51 -4.61 3.65 4.53
CA THR A 51 -5.70 3.42 3.57
C THR A 51 -6.91 4.28 3.91
N ASP A 52 -7.80 4.47 2.93
CA ASP A 52 -9.07 5.13 3.13
C ASP A 52 -9.93 4.38 4.16
N ARG A 53 -9.86 3.04 4.18
CA ARG A 53 -10.54 2.26 5.20
C ARG A 53 -10.02 2.57 6.61
N ASP A 54 -8.71 2.74 6.77
CA ASP A 54 -8.13 3.12 8.07
C ASP A 54 -8.72 4.43 8.57
N ILE A 55 -8.89 5.40 7.69
CA ILE A 55 -9.44 6.71 8.04
C ILE A 55 -10.89 6.55 8.51
N VAL A 56 -11.68 5.79 7.78
CA VAL A 56 -13.08 5.57 8.13
C VAL A 56 -13.20 4.82 9.46
N VAL A 57 -12.49 3.71 9.60
CA VAL A 57 -12.66 2.80 10.75
C VAL A 57 -11.95 3.31 12.01
N LYS A 58 -10.71 3.79 11.85
CA LYS A 58 -9.88 4.14 13.01
C LYS A 58 -10.01 5.60 13.45
N VAL A 59 -10.51 6.47 12.58
CA VAL A 59 -10.68 7.89 12.91
C VAL A 59 -12.15 8.27 12.98
N LEU A 60 -12.88 8.20 11.88
CA LEU A 60 -14.26 8.67 11.84
C LEU A 60 -15.17 7.81 12.72
N ALA A 61 -15.15 6.50 12.57
CA ALA A 61 -16.01 5.60 13.36
C ALA A 61 -15.64 5.60 14.84
N ALA A 62 -14.36 5.85 15.15
CA ALA A 62 -13.88 5.89 16.53
C ALA A 62 -14.13 7.24 17.23
N GLY A 63 -14.72 8.21 16.52
CA GLY A 63 -14.98 9.54 17.09
C GLY A 63 -13.75 10.44 17.17
N GLY A 64 -12.69 10.10 16.45
CA GLY A 64 -11.46 10.88 16.42
C GLY A 64 -11.56 12.10 15.52
N ASP A 65 -10.55 12.96 15.61
CA ASP A 65 -10.47 14.18 14.80
C ASP A 65 -9.37 14.03 13.75
N ALA A 66 -9.76 13.99 12.49
CA ALA A 66 -8.84 13.85 11.38
C ALA A 66 -7.85 15.01 11.27
N ALA A 67 -8.24 16.20 11.74
CA ALA A 67 -7.39 17.39 11.67
C ALA A 67 -6.25 17.39 12.69
N THR A 68 -6.34 16.53 13.72
CA THR A 68 -5.32 16.46 14.77
C THR A 68 -4.65 15.09 14.88
N THR A 69 -5.22 14.07 14.26
CA THR A 69 -4.63 12.73 14.25
C THR A 69 -3.52 12.67 13.20
N THR A 70 -2.33 12.22 13.58
CA THR A 70 -1.22 12.11 12.63
C THR A 70 -1.32 10.83 11.81
N ALA A 71 -0.84 10.88 10.57
CA ALA A 71 -0.82 9.71 9.70
C ALA A 71 0.04 8.59 10.31
N GLY A 72 1.15 8.95 10.92
CA GLY A 72 2.06 7.98 11.54
C GLY A 72 1.41 7.20 12.68
N SER A 73 0.45 7.80 13.38
CA SER A 73 -0.23 7.11 14.49
C SER A 73 -1.10 5.94 14.01
N LEU A 74 -1.49 5.94 12.75
CA LEU A 74 -2.29 4.86 12.15
C LEU A 74 -1.44 3.79 11.47
N GLY A 75 -0.16 4.07 11.22
CA GLY A 75 0.77 3.13 10.62
C GLY A 75 1.30 2.16 11.66
N GLN A 76 0.52 1.12 11.95
CA GLN A 76 0.83 0.15 13.00
C GLN A 76 1.56 -1.07 12.45
N GLY A 77 2.55 -1.57 13.22
CA GLY A 77 3.18 -2.85 12.95
C GLY A 77 4.21 -2.84 11.83
N GLU A 78 4.62 -4.02 11.42
CA GLU A 78 5.57 -4.19 10.33
C GLU A 78 4.91 -3.90 8.99
N VAL A 79 5.65 -3.18 8.15
CA VAL A 79 5.21 -2.93 6.78
C VAL A 79 5.60 -4.11 5.92
N VAL A 80 4.63 -4.74 5.28
CA VAL A 80 4.88 -5.81 4.31
C VAL A 80 5.28 -5.15 3.00
N THR A 81 6.44 -5.50 2.47
CA THR A 81 6.98 -4.93 1.24
C THR A 81 7.42 -6.02 0.27
N ILE A 82 7.72 -5.61 -0.95
CA ILE A 82 8.28 -6.50 -1.97
C ILE A 82 9.50 -5.80 -2.59
N GLY A 83 10.50 -6.58 -2.97
CA GLY A 83 11.65 -6.04 -3.67
C GLY A 83 11.33 -5.75 -5.14
N ALA A 84 11.91 -4.69 -5.67
CA ALA A 84 11.64 -4.27 -7.05
C ALA A 84 11.96 -5.38 -8.07
N ASP A 85 12.97 -6.17 -7.79
CA ASP A 85 13.39 -7.24 -8.72
C ASP A 85 12.82 -8.61 -8.37
N ASP A 86 11.93 -8.68 -7.36
CA ASP A 86 11.23 -9.92 -7.03
C ASP A 86 10.22 -10.26 -8.12
N SER A 87 9.97 -11.56 -8.29
CA SER A 87 9.06 -12.03 -9.33
C SER A 87 7.60 -11.72 -9.00
N ILE A 88 6.77 -11.70 -10.03
CA ILE A 88 5.33 -11.54 -9.86
C ILE A 88 4.76 -12.68 -9.02
N ASP A 89 5.28 -13.91 -9.18
CA ASP A 89 4.85 -15.04 -8.36
C ASP A 89 5.16 -14.80 -6.87
N GLU A 90 6.34 -14.29 -6.56
CA GLU A 90 6.71 -13.97 -5.18
C GLU A 90 5.82 -12.85 -4.63
N LEU A 91 5.55 -11.84 -5.46
CA LEU A 91 4.66 -10.74 -5.11
C LEU A 91 3.26 -11.26 -4.78
N CYS A 92 2.71 -12.12 -5.62
CA CYS A 92 1.38 -12.71 -5.40
C CYS A 92 1.35 -13.56 -4.12
N ARG A 93 2.40 -14.31 -3.87
CA ARG A 93 2.53 -15.13 -2.66
C ARG A 93 2.53 -14.25 -1.41
N THR A 94 3.27 -13.15 -1.46
CA THR A 94 3.37 -12.21 -0.35
C THR A 94 2.02 -11.55 -0.06
N MET A 95 1.33 -11.08 -1.10
CA MET A 95 0.01 -10.48 -0.94
C MET A 95 -0.99 -11.46 -0.34
N SER A 96 -0.99 -12.69 -0.84
CA SER A 96 -1.88 -13.75 -0.38
C SER A 96 -1.61 -14.14 1.07
N LYS A 97 -0.33 -14.35 1.41
CA LYS A 97 0.08 -14.76 2.76
C LYS A 97 -0.28 -13.71 3.81
N HIS A 98 -0.08 -12.45 3.51
CA HIS A 98 -0.31 -11.36 4.45
C HIS A 98 -1.69 -10.73 4.31
N GLU A 99 -2.49 -11.21 3.37
CA GLU A 99 -3.86 -10.73 3.12
C GLU A 99 -3.91 -9.21 2.88
N VAL A 100 -2.97 -8.72 2.08
CA VAL A 100 -2.86 -7.31 1.75
C VAL A 100 -3.19 -7.08 0.27
N LYS A 101 -3.82 -5.95 -0.02
CA LYS A 101 -4.27 -5.59 -1.37
C LYS A 101 -3.25 -4.75 -2.11
N ARG A 102 -2.23 -4.31 -1.43
CA ARG A 102 -1.18 -3.45 -1.98
C ARG A 102 0.14 -3.79 -1.33
N LEU A 103 1.23 -3.63 -2.07
CA LEU A 103 2.58 -3.79 -1.53
C LEU A 103 3.44 -2.63 -1.97
N PRO A 104 4.07 -1.93 -1.03
CA PRO A 104 5.13 -0.99 -1.38
C PRO A 104 6.30 -1.75 -1.99
N VAL A 105 6.88 -1.18 -3.02
CA VAL A 105 8.03 -1.76 -3.73
C VAL A 105 9.30 -1.03 -3.30
N ILE A 106 10.28 -1.79 -2.84
CA ILE A 106 11.52 -1.27 -2.29
C ILE A 106 12.69 -1.64 -3.19
N ASP A 107 13.54 -0.68 -3.46
CA ASP A 107 14.79 -0.88 -4.17
C ASP A 107 15.89 -0.13 -3.41
N ASN A 108 16.92 -0.87 -3.01
CA ASN A 108 18.05 -0.29 -2.28
C ASN A 108 17.58 0.52 -1.07
N GLN A 109 16.66 -0.05 -0.28
CA GLN A 109 16.09 0.52 0.94
C GLN A 109 15.20 1.76 0.70
N LYS A 110 14.88 2.06 -0.55
CA LYS A 110 14.03 3.21 -0.90
C LYS A 110 12.73 2.74 -1.51
N LEU A 111 11.66 3.47 -1.19
CA LEU A 111 10.36 3.25 -1.81
C LEU A 111 10.42 3.75 -3.25
N VAL A 112 10.14 2.85 -4.21
CA VAL A 112 10.17 3.19 -5.63
C VAL A 112 8.80 3.11 -6.30
N GLY A 113 7.84 2.46 -5.66
CA GLY A 113 6.50 2.32 -6.22
C GLY A 113 5.58 1.55 -5.32
N VAL A 114 4.36 1.30 -5.79
CA VAL A 114 3.38 0.46 -5.11
C VAL A 114 2.74 -0.44 -6.14
N VAL A 115 2.54 -1.70 -5.80
CA VAL A 115 1.75 -2.63 -6.61
C VAL A 115 0.41 -2.84 -5.93
N SER A 116 -0.67 -2.67 -6.67
CA SER A 116 -2.04 -2.89 -6.20
C SER A 116 -2.70 -4.02 -6.97
N GLU A 117 -3.89 -4.42 -6.50
CA GLU A 117 -4.69 -5.41 -7.23
C GLU A 117 -4.97 -4.98 -8.67
N SER A 118 -5.15 -3.68 -8.91
CA SER A 118 -5.41 -3.17 -10.26
C SER A 118 -4.17 -3.33 -11.17
N ASP A 119 -2.96 -3.20 -10.63
CA ASP A 119 -1.76 -3.46 -11.40
C ASP A 119 -1.66 -4.93 -11.78
N LEU A 120 -2.02 -5.82 -10.85
CA LEU A 120 -2.06 -7.26 -11.13
C LEU A 120 -3.10 -7.58 -12.19
N ALA A 121 -4.29 -7.00 -12.08
CA ALA A 121 -5.35 -7.23 -13.06
C ALA A 121 -4.91 -6.83 -14.47
N ALA A 122 -4.11 -5.77 -14.59
CA ALA A 122 -3.63 -5.27 -15.88
C ALA A 122 -2.47 -6.09 -16.45
N HIS A 123 -1.64 -6.69 -15.60
CA HIS A 123 -0.34 -7.22 -16.04
C HIS A 123 -0.04 -8.68 -15.66
N ALA A 124 -0.74 -9.24 -14.67
CA ALA A 124 -0.51 -10.61 -14.22
C ALA A 124 -1.38 -11.60 -15.00
N THR A 125 -1.05 -12.89 -14.88
CA THR A 125 -1.87 -13.94 -15.49
C THR A 125 -3.18 -14.12 -14.71
N PRO A 126 -4.23 -14.67 -15.34
CA PRO A 126 -5.48 -14.94 -14.62
C PRO A 126 -5.28 -15.82 -13.39
N GLU A 127 -4.41 -16.83 -13.46
CA GLU A 127 -4.12 -17.70 -12.31
C GLU A 127 -3.50 -16.93 -11.16
N GLN A 128 -2.57 -16.02 -11.47
CA GLN A 128 -1.93 -15.18 -10.46
C GLN A 128 -2.95 -14.26 -9.78
N VAL A 129 -3.83 -13.65 -10.57
CA VAL A 129 -4.88 -12.75 -10.06
C VAL A 129 -5.83 -13.52 -9.14
N VAL A 130 -6.30 -14.68 -9.57
CA VAL A 130 -7.23 -15.50 -8.78
C VAL A 130 -6.59 -15.92 -7.47
N LYS A 131 -5.33 -16.32 -7.50
CA LYS A 131 -4.59 -16.72 -6.29
C LYS A 131 -4.55 -15.59 -5.26
N VAL A 132 -4.27 -14.37 -5.71
CA VAL A 132 -4.22 -13.21 -4.82
C VAL A 132 -5.59 -12.90 -4.24
N VAL A 133 -6.62 -12.85 -5.09
CA VAL A 133 -7.98 -12.54 -4.64
C VAL A 133 -8.46 -13.55 -3.60
N ARG A 134 -8.26 -14.84 -3.86
CA ARG A 134 -8.63 -15.89 -2.92
C ARG A 134 -7.85 -15.77 -1.61
N GLY A 135 -6.55 -15.49 -1.68
CA GLY A 135 -5.73 -15.34 -0.49
C GLY A 135 -6.10 -14.13 0.34
N VAL A 136 -6.35 -12.99 -0.31
CA VAL A 136 -6.67 -11.72 0.37
C VAL A 136 -8.04 -11.76 1.04
N TYR A 137 -9.04 -12.30 0.35
CA TYR A 137 -10.42 -12.27 0.84
C TYR A 137 -10.85 -13.55 1.57
N GLY A 138 -9.95 -14.52 1.64
CA GLY A 138 -10.19 -15.76 2.36
C GLY A 138 -11.01 -16.78 1.57
N ASP A 139 -11.02 -18.00 2.07
CA ASP A 139 -11.72 -19.14 1.47
C ASP A 139 -12.89 -19.60 2.33
N ASP A 140 -13.56 -18.72 2.94
CA ASP A 140 -14.65 -19.08 3.87
C ASP A 140 -15.84 -19.71 3.20
#